data_6ec09cedfa0e9ba876f9f40646bc0580
#
_entry.id   6ec09cedfa0e9ba876f9f40646bc0580
#
_cell.length_a   1.000
_cell.length_b   1.000
_cell.length_c   1.000
_cell.angle_alpha   90.00
_cell.angle_beta   90.00
_cell.angle_gamma   90.00
#
_symmetry.space_group_name_H-M   'P 1'
#
loop_
_entity.id
_entity.type
_entity.pdbx_description
1 polymer ?
#
loop_
_entity_poly.entity_id
_entity_poly.type
_entity_poly.pdbx_seq_one_letter_code
_entity_poly.pdbx_strand_id
1 'polypeptide(L)'
;MNHRLRDQRLRRGWSLESAAERLNQLASATGERQVAVSASTFGKWERGVQQPRGVYRELLCLLYDASAEELGLYQPAAIEGTLEDMNRRIFLQGLGAVTGLVTSAALEPWQRLMAALRQPSRVDRQTVAELEHVTASLEGLESQVSPRALLGPVIGHLNTVAALLQGSVGLSLRRQLCSIAGETAGLAGWLAWDLEDRRAAGAYFRAGIEAAQEAEDRPLGAYLVGSSCVQPAYRERPHARLRRLQGLSLIHI
;
A
#
# COMPACT_ATOMS: atom_id res chain seq x y z
N MET A 1 22.57 -7.67 -2.28
CA MET A 1 22.87 -8.41 -1.05
C MET A 1 22.52 -7.52 0.12
N ASN A 2 21.66 -7.96 1.04
CA ASN A 2 21.28 -7.19 2.22
C ASN A 2 22.27 -7.46 3.37
N HIS A 3 23.35 -6.68 3.40
CA HIS A 3 24.38 -6.81 4.43
C HIS A 3 23.86 -6.43 5.81
N ARG A 4 22.94 -5.45 5.92
CA ARG A 4 22.43 -4.96 7.21
C ARG A 4 21.64 -6.03 7.95
N LEU A 5 20.73 -6.75 7.26
CA LEU A 5 19.98 -7.86 7.87
C LEU A 5 20.93 -8.99 8.31
N ARG A 6 21.90 -9.34 7.47
CA ARG A 6 22.91 -10.35 7.77
C ARG A 6 23.75 -9.97 8.99
N ASP A 7 24.20 -8.71 9.07
CA ASP A 7 25.03 -8.22 10.18
C ASP A 7 24.26 -8.25 11.51
N GLN A 8 22.96 -7.91 11.49
CA GLN A 8 22.11 -8.02 12.68
C GLN A 8 21.99 -9.46 13.19
N ARG A 9 21.88 -10.43 12.30
CA ARG A 9 21.87 -11.86 12.66
C ARG A 9 23.21 -12.29 13.24
N LEU A 10 24.31 -11.94 12.57
CA LEU A 10 25.65 -12.33 12.99
C LEU A 10 26.07 -11.71 14.33
N ARG A 11 25.71 -10.44 14.58
CA ARG A 11 25.94 -9.78 15.87
C ARG A 11 25.28 -10.51 17.04
N ARG A 12 24.18 -11.23 16.78
CA ARG A 12 23.47 -12.04 17.78
C ARG A 12 23.97 -13.49 17.83
N GLY A 13 24.94 -13.84 17.00
CA GLY A 13 25.49 -15.19 16.93
C GLY A 13 24.55 -16.24 16.37
N TRP A 14 23.52 -15.84 15.60
CA TRP A 14 22.50 -16.75 15.11
C TRP A 14 22.90 -17.38 13.77
N SER A 15 22.61 -18.69 13.62
CA SER A 15 22.58 -19.34 12.30
C SER A 15 21.34 -18.91 11.52
N LEU A 16 21.26 -19.25 10.23
CA LEU A 16 20.05 -19.01 9.42
C LEU A 16 18.84 -19.77 9.97
N GLU A 17 19.08 -21.01 10.44
CA GLU A 17 18.07 -21.86 11.06
C GLU A 17 17.55 -21.22 12.35
N SER A 18 18.45 -20.81 13.22
CA SER A 18 18.12 -20.18 14.50
C SER A 18 17.35 -18.87 14.31
N ALA A 19 17.70 -18.06 13.30
CA ALA A 19 16.99 -16.83 12.98
C ALA A 19 15.58 -17.12 12.45
N ALA A 20 15.44 -18.12 11.58
CA ALA A 20 14.14 -18.53 11.05
C ALA A 20 13.21 -19.11 12.14
N GLU A 21 13.76 -19.94 13.04
CA GLU A 21 13.03 -20.48 14.20
C GLU A 21 12.51 -19.37 15.12
N ARG A 22 13.36 -18.41 15.46
CA ARG A 22 12.98 -17.28 16.32
C ARG A 22 11.91 -16.42 15.68
N LEU A 23 11.98 -16.21 14.36
CA LEU A 23 10.97 -15.49 13.62
C LEU A 23 9.62 -16.23 13.64
N ASN A 24 9.64 -17.57 13.48
CA ASN A 24 8.44 -18.40 13.55
C ASN A 24 7.84 -18.44 14.96
N GLN A 25 8.69 -18.49 16.00
CA GLN A 25 8.25 -18.40 17.40
C GLN A 25 7.59 -17.05 17.68
N LEU A 26 8.20 -15.96 17.22
CA LEU A 26 7.63 -14.62 17.35
C LEU A 26 6.29 -14.51 16.61
N ALA A 27 6.21 -15.03 15.38
CA ALA A 27 4.98 -15.08 14.60
C ALA A 27 3.86 -15.83 15.35
N SER A 28 4.20 -16.96 15.95
CA SER A 28 3.25 -17.75 16.75
C SER A 28 2.79 -16.99 18.00
N ALA A 29 3.71 -16.29 18.66
CA ALA A 29 3.42 -15.50 19.86
C ALA A 29 2.56 -14.25 19.54
N THR A 30 2.71 -13.68 18.35
CA THR A 30 1.92 -12.53 17.86
C THR A 30 0.60 -12.93 17.21
N GLY A 31 0.32 -14.23 17.10
CA GLY A 31 -0.93 -14.76 16.53
C GLY A 31 -0.89 -15.00 15.03
N GLU A 32 0.27 -14.82 14.39
CA GLU A 32 0.49 -15.01 12.95
C GLU A 32 0.77 -16.49 12.62
N ARG A 33 -0.22 -17.35 12.86
CA ARG A 33 -0.09 -18.83 12.76
C ARG A 33 0.20 -19.34 11.34
N GLN A 34 0.03 -18.53 10.30
CA GLN A 34 0.28 -18.92 8.90
C GLN A 34 1.70 -18.58 8.44
N VAL A 35 2.50 -17.93 9.29
CA VAL A 35 3.88 -17.57 8.99
C VAL A 35 4.80 -18.74 9.26
N ALA A 36 5.40 -19.27 8.19
CA ALA A 36 6.44 -20.29 8.28
C ALA A 36 7.63 -19.89 7.40
N VAL A 37 8.74 -19.54 8.04
CA VAL A 37 9.98 -19.14 7.36
C VAL A 37 11.00 -20.25 7.52
N SER A 38 11.56 -20.71 6.39
CA SER A 38 12.69 -21.63 6.38
C SER A 38 14.03 -20.87 6.38
N ALA A 39 15.09 -21.53 6.81
CA ALA A 39 16.46 -21.00 6.70
C ALA A 39 16.81 -20.60 5.26
N SER A 40 16.32 -21.36 4.26
CA SER A 40 16.51 -21.04 2.85
C SER A 40 15.84 -19.72 2.46
N THR A 41 14.60 -19.49 2.91
CA THR A 41 13.88 -18.23 2.69
C THR A 41 14.58 -17.06 3.36
N PHE A 42 15.00 -17.23 4.63
CA PHE A 42 15.76 -16.22 5.34
C PHE A 42 17.06 -15.87 4.61
N GLY A 43 17.79 -16.88 4.14
CA GLY A 43 18.98 -16.71 3.33
C GLY A 43 18.74 -16.00 1.99
N LYS A 44 17.58 -16.18 1.35
CA LYS A 44 17.21 -15.43 0.14
C LYS A 44 17.03 -13.93 0.44
N TRP A 45 16.48 -13.58 1.60
CA TRP A 45 16.36 -12.20 2.05
C TRP A 45 17.72 -11.55 2.27
N GLU A 46 18.66 -12.23 2.94
CA GLU A 46 20.03 -11.73 3.14
C GLU A 46 20.82 -11.59 1.82
N ARG A 47 20.60 -12.49 0.87
CA ARG A 47 21.23 -12.39 -0.46
C ARG A 47 20.58 -11.35 -1.35
N GLY A 48 19.43 -10.78 -0.96
CA GLY A 48 18.68 -9.83 -1.77
C GLY A 48 17.97 -10.44 -2.98
N VAL A 49 17.85 -11.79 -3.00
CA VAL A 49 17.13 -12.52 -4.07
C VAL A 49 15.63 -12.36 -3.95
N GLN A 50 15.16 -12.15 -2.72
CA GLN A 50 13.77 -11.93 -2.39
C GLN A 50 13.70 -10.90 -1.26
N GLN A 51 12.71 -10.02 -1.29
CA GLN A 51 12.44 -9.09 -0.19
C GLN A 51 11.34 -9.67 0.72
N PRO A 52 11.49 -9.56 2.06
CA PRO A 52 10.40 -9.86 2.97
C PRO A 52 9.31 -8.80 2.83
N ARG A 53 8.05 -9.22 2.69
CA ARG A 53 6.89 -8.34 2.48
C ARG A 53 5.88 -8.48 3.61
N GLY A 54 5.08 -7.43 3.82
CA GLY A 54 3.99 -7.44 4.80
C GLY A 54 4.46 -7.91 6.17
N VAL A 55 3.76 -8.88 6.74
CA VAL A 55 3.99 -9.41 8.09
C VAL A 55 5.44 -9.88 8.35
N TYR A 56 6.14 -10.38 7.34
CA TYR A 56 7.54 -10.82 7.51
C TYR A 56 8.47 -9.64 7.79
N ARG A 57 8.23 -8.48 7.17
CA ARG A 57 9.01 -7.26 7.41
C ARG A 57 8.81 -6.75 8.83
N GLU A 58 7.56 -6.72 9.27
CA GLU A 58 7.19 -6.31 10.63
C GLU A 58 7.80 -7.23 11.69
N LEU A 59 7.69 -8.54 11.49
CA LEU A 59 8.29 -9.52 12.39
C LEU A 59 9.81 -9.42 12.45
N LEU A 60 10.48 -9.08 11.34
CA LEU A 60 11.91 -8.83 11.32
C LEU A 60 12.27 -7.57 12.11
N CYS A 61 11.51 -6.49 11.96
CA CYS A 61 11.71 -5.28 12.75
C CYS A 61 11.54 -5.55 14.24
N LEU A 62 10.52 -6.31 14.63
CA LEU A 62 10.31 -6.72 16.02
C LEU A 62 11.41 -7.66 16.52
N LEU A 63 11.81 -8.65 15.72
CA LEU A 63 12.84 -9.64 16.10
C LEU A 63 14.18 -9.00 16.36
N TYR A 64 14.52 -7.97 15.58
CA TYR A 64 15.81 -7.30 15.66
C TYR A 64 15.78 -5.99 16.45
N ASP A 65 14.59 -5.55 16.89
CA ASP A 65 14.38 -4.25 17.53
C ASP A 65 15.03 -3.12 16.70
N ALA A 66 14.70 -3.11 15.41
CA ALA A 66 15.30 -2.22 14.44
C ALA A 66 14.30 -1.81 13.37
N SER A 67 14.44 -0.62 12.83
CA SER A 67 13.60 -0.15 11.72
C SER A 67 13.90 -0.92 10.43
N ALA A 68 12.93 -0.91 9.50
CA ALA A 68 13.11 -1.54 8.19
C ALA A 68 14.27 -0.92 7.40
N GLU A 69 14.57 0.37 7.61
CA GLU A 69 15.72 1.05 7.01
C GLU A 69 17.04 0.56 7.60
N GLU A 70 17.11 0.39 8.92
CA GLU A 70 18.29 -0.15 9.60
C GLU A 70 18.56 -1.61 9.23
N LEU A 71 17.51 -2.37 8.92
CA LEU A 71 17.61 -3.75 8.42
C LEU A 71 17.91 -3.82 6.91
N GLY A 72 17.93 -2.68 6.19
CA GLY A 72 18.15 -2.65 4.76
C GLY A 72 17.02 -3.33 3.96
N LEU A 73 15.80 -3.30 4.48
CA LEU A 73 14.62 -3.86 3.85
C LEU A 73 13.98 -2.90 2.85
N TYR A 74 14.46 -1.67 2.78
CA TYR A 74 14.19 -0.71 1.73
C TYR A 74 15.45 -0.48 0.90
N GLN A 75 15.34 -0.43 -0.41
CA GLN A 75 16.42 -0.02 -1.31
C GLN A 75 16.15 1.43 -1.77
N PRO A 76 16.77 2.43 -1.17
CA PRO A 76 16.46 3.83 -1.51
C PRO A 76 17.03 4.32 -2.84
N ALA A 77 17.96 3.61 -3.47
CA ALA A 77 18.91 4.27 -4.36
C ALA A 77 18.57 4.31 -5.86
N ALA A 78 17.58 3.56 -6.35
CA ALA A 78 17.33 3.50 -7.81
C ALA A 78 16.05 4.20 -8.26
N ILE A 79 15.16 4.55 -7.35
CA ILE A 79 13.79 4.98 -7.66
C ILE A 79 13.50 6.42 -7.24
N GLU A 80 14.28 7.00 -6.30
CA GLU A 80 14.11 8.42 -5.93
C GLU A 80 14.32 9.33 -7.16
N GLY A 81 15.35 9.08 -7.99
CA GLY A 81 15.53 9.77 -9.25
C GLY A 81 14.40 9.53 -10.26
N THR A 82 13.84 8.33 -10.28
CA THR A 82 12.74 7.95 -11.19
C THR A 82 11.40 8.55 -10.74
N LEU A 83 11.16 8.64 -9.42
CA LEU A 83 9.96 9.30 -8.87
C LEU A 83 10.03 10.82 -8.98
N GLU A 84 11.19 11.43 -8.75
CA GLU A 84 11.40 12.86 -9.01
C GLU A 84 11.30 13.18 -10.50
N ASP A 85 11.87 12.34 -11.37
CA ASP A 85 11.75 12.49 -12.83
C ASP A 85 10.31 12.25 -13.30
N MET A 86 9.59 11.29 -12.73
CA MET A 86 8.19 11.03 -13.01
C MET A 86 7.32 12.19 -12.53
N ASN A 87 7.52 12.67 -11.31
CA ASN A 87 6.82 13.84 -10.76
C ASN A 87 7.16 15.11 -11.54
N ARG A 88 8.41 15.30 -11.94
CA ARG A 88 8.86 16.43 -12.75
C ARG A 88 8.32 16.36 -14.18
N ARG A 89 8.27 15.18 -14.80
CA ARG A 89 7.62 14.96 -16.10
C ARG A 89 6.12 15.21 -16.02
N ILE A 90 5.43 14.69 -15.01
CA ILE A 90 4.00 14.93 -14.79
C ILE A 90 3.75 16.43 -14.57
N PHE A 91 4.59 17.13 -13.79
CA PHE A 91 4.47 18.56 -13.53
C PHE A 91 4.78 19.42 -14.78
N LEU A 92 5.87 19.11 -15.49
CA LEU A 92 6.28 19.89 -16.68
C LEU A 92 5.38 19.64 -17.89
N GLN A 93 4.83 18.42 -18.04
CA GLN A 93 3.88 18.08 -19.10
C GLN A 93 2.50 18.70 -18.83
N GLY A 94 2.12 18.91 -17.56
CA GLY A 94 0.87 19.60 -17.18
C GLY A 94 0.83 21.08 -17.53
N LEU A 95 1.97 21.73 -17.73
CA LEU A 95 2.07 23.17 -18.06
C LEU A 95 2.04 23.50 -19.57
N GLY A 96 2.13 22.48 -20.45
CA GLY A 96 2.41 22.68 -21.89
C GLY A 96 1.26 22.56 -22.88
N ALA A 97 0.01 22.27 -22.48
CA ALA A 97 -1.03 21.98 -23.46
C ALA A 97 -2.36 22.72 -23.20
N VAL A 98 -2.41 23.97 -23.63
CA VAL A 98 -3.68 24.65 -23.89
C VAL A 98 -3.71 24.97 -25.37
N THR A 99 -4.39 24.15 -26.18
CA THR A 99 -5.21 24.51 -27.35
C THR A 99 -5.50 23.27 -28.21
N GLY A 100 -6.77 23.03 -28.51
CA GLY A 100 -7.23 22.21 -29.63
C GLY A 100 -8.06 20.98 -29.25
N LEU A 101 -9.22 20.90 -29.83
CA LEU A 101 -10.11 19.73 -29.88
C LEU A 101 -9.35 18.53 -30.47
N VAL A 102 -8.88 17.62 -29.64
CA VAL A 102 -8.28 16.35 -30.02
C VAL A 102 -9.26 15.23 -29.64
N THR A 103 -9.51 14.34 -30.58
CA THR A 103 -10.35 13.16 -30.35
C THR A 103 -9.76 12.31 -29.21
N SER A 104 -10.62 11.81 -28.32
CA SER A 104 -10.26 11.14 -27.05
C SER A 104 -9.23 9.99 -27.19
N ALA A 105 -9.16 9.35 -28.36
CA ALA A 105 -8.22 8.24 -28.61
C ALA A 105 -6.75 8.66 -28.84
N ALA A 106 -6.47 9.95 -29.04
CA ALA A 106 -5.13 10.49 -29.33
C ALA A 106 -4.48 11.17 -28.11
N LEU A 107 -5.16 11.21 -26.96
CA LEU A 107 -4.65 11.86 -25.75
C LEU A 107 -3.76 10.88 -24.95
N GLU A 108 -2.63 11.41 -24.46
CA GLU A 108 -1.82 10.70 -23.47
C GLU A 108 -2.62 10.45 -22.17
N PRO A 109 -2.34 9.36 -21.41
CA PRO A 109 -3.10 9.01 -20.19
C PRO A 109 -3.31 10.17 -19.23
N TRP A 110 -2.27 10.94 -18.98
CA TRP A 110 -2.32 12.11 -18.11
C TRP A 110 -3.18 13.25 -18.67
N GLN A 111 -3.23 13.43 -19.99
CA GLN A 111 -4.10 14.43 -20.64
C GLN A 111 -5.57 14.07 -20.49
N ARG A 112 -5.90 12.78 -20.60
CA ARG A 112 -7.25 12.26 -20.32
C ARG A 112 -7.66 12.48 -18.88
N LEU A 113 -6.75 12.22 -17.96
CA LEU A 113 -6.97 12.46 -16.54
C LEU A 113 -7.21 13.96 -16.28
N MET A 114 -6.38 14.84 -16.81
CA MET A 114 -6.56 16.29 -16.70
C MET A 114 -7.86 16.78 -17.33
N ALA A 115 -8.28 16.19 -18.45
CA ALA A 115 -9.56 16.49 -19.07
C ALA A 115 -10.73 16.01 -18.20
N ALA A 116 -10.63 14.84 -17.58
CA ALA A 116 -11.61 14.31 -16.66
C ALA A 116 -11.72 15.15 -15.38
N LEU A 117 -10.61 15.64 -14.84
CA LEU A 117 -10.59 16.54 -13.67
C LEU A 117 -11.28 17.90 -13.98
N ARG A 118 -11.12 18.40 -15.20
CA ARG A 118 -11.76 19.66 -15.63
C ARG A 118 -13.26 19.49 -15.96
N GLN A 119 -13.65 18.29 -16.38
CA GLN A 119 -15.01 17.94 -16.74
C GLN A 119 -15.34 16.53 -16.21
N PRO A 120 -15.65 16.38 -14.91
CA PRO A 120 -15.88 15.09 -14.26
C PRO A 120 -16.90 14.18 -14.94
N SER A 121 -17.80 14.75 -15.74
CA SER A 121 -18.81 14.02 -16.52
C SER A 121 -18.26 13.19 -17.70
N ARG A 122 -16.96 13.25 -17.96
CA ARG A 122 -16.29 12.57 -19.09
C ARG A 122 -15.35 11.44 -18.68
N VAL A 123 -15.54 10.87 -17.51
CA VAL A 123 -14.82 9.63 -17.12
C VAL A 123 -15.27 8.49 -18.02
N ASP A 124 -14.33 7.91 -18.75
CA ASP A 124 -14.57 6.74 -19.60
C ASP A 124 -13.90 5.49 -19.00
N ARG A 125 -14.18 4.32 -19.59
CA ARG A 125 -13.59 3.04 -19.15
C ARG A 125 -12.06 3.02 -19.24
N GLN A 126 -11.50 3.73 -20.22
CA GLN A 126 -10.06 3.76 -20.42
C GLN A 126 -9.38 4.56 -19.32
N THR A 127 -9.95 5.69 -18.91
CA THR A 127 -9.47 6.47 -17.75
C THR A 127 -9.46 5.61 -16.48
N VAL A 128 -10.51 4.82 -16.25
CA VAL A 128 -10.59 3.93 -15.08
C VAL A 128 -9.50 2.86 -15.15
N ALA A 129 -9.31 2.20 -16.30
CA ALA A 129 -8.25 1.18 -16.47
C ALA A 129 -6.83 1.76 -16.25
N GLU A 130 -6.61 3.00 -16.65
CA GLU A 130 -5.32 3.69 -16.40
C GLU A 130 -5.11 3.99 -14.91
N LEU A 131 -6.17 4.36 -14.19
CA LEU A 131 -6.11 4.55 -12.74
C LEU A 131 -5.84 3.23 -12.00
N GLU A 132 -6.48 2.13 -12.40
CA GLU A 132 -6.20 0.79 -11.88
C GLU A 132 -4.72 0.43 -12.08
N HIS A 133 -4.18 0.67 -13.27
CA HIS A 133 -2.77 0.42 -13.56
C HIS A 133 -1.83 1.27 -12.70
N VAL A 134 -2.17 2.53 -12.45
CA VAL A 134 -1.40 3.40 -11.54
C VAL A 134 -1.44 2.86 -10.11
N THR A 135 -2.61 2.46 -9.61
CA THR A 135 -2.75 1.84 -8.28
C THR A 135 -1.86 0.60 -8.15
N ALA A 136 -1.96 -0.34 -9.10
CA ALA A 136 -1.13 -1.54 -9.09
C ALA A 136 0.38 -1.24 -9.16
N SER A 137 0.76 -0.18 -9.90
CA SER A 137 2.15 0.27 -9.98
C SER A 137 2.64 0.83 -8.64
N LEU A 138 1.83 1.64 -7.96
CA LEU A 138 2.17 2.19 -6.64
C LEU A 138 2.29 1.08 -5.57
N GLU A 139 1.40 0.09 -5.60
CA GLU A 139 1.49 -1.10 -4.74
C GLU A 139 2.76 -1.90 -5.01
N GLY A 140 3.12 -2.07 -6.28
CA GLY A 140 4.38 -2.73 -6.67
C GLY A 140 5.63 -2.04 -6.14
N LEU A 141 5.58 -0.72 -5.91
CA LEU A 141 6.68 0.07 -5.37
C LEU A 141 6.81 -0.02 -3.84
N GLU A 142 5.78 -0.47 -3.11
CA GLU A 142 5.79 -0.53 -1.63
C GLU A 142 7.02 -1.25 -1.06
N SER A 143 7.48 -2.30 -1.73
CA SER A 143 8.65 -3.06 -1.30
C SER A 143 10.00 -2.49 -1.77
N GLN A 144 9.99 -1.45 -2.59
CA GLN A 144 11.17 -0.91 -3.27
C GLN A 144 11.49 0.53 -2.87
N VAL A 145 10.48 1.28 -2.43
CA VAL A 145 10.56 2.72 -2.10
C VAL A 145 10.23 2.92 -0.63
N SER A 146 10.89 3.88 0.02
CA SER A 146 10.58 4.21 1.40
C SER A 146 9.14 4.74 1.55
N PRO A 147 8.46 4.47 2.67
CA PRO A 147 7.10 4.96 2.91
C PRO A 147 6.99 6.48 2.78
N ARG A 148 8.01 7.21 3.22
CA ARG A 148 8.06 8.67 3.12
C ARG A 148 8.07 9.18 1.68
N ALA A 149 8.80 8.50 0.80
CA ALA A 149 8.87 8.87 -0.62
C ALA A 149 7.61 8.45 -1.38
N LEU A 150 7.01 7.30 -1.02
CA LEU A 150 5.85 6.76 -1.72
C LEU A 150 4.53 7.40 -1.29
N LEU A 151 4.39 7.85 -0.04
CA LEU A 151 3.13 8.39 0.49
C LEU A 151 2.62 9.59 -0.31
N GLY A 152 3.50 10.53 -0.72
CA GLY A 152 3.11 11.69 -1.52
C GLY A 152 2.44 11.32 -2.85
N PRO A 153 3.06 10.50 -3.71
CA PRO A 153 2.45 9.96 -4.92
C PRO A 153 1.12 9.25 -4.69
N VAL A 154 1.01 8.42 -3.65
CA VAL A 154 -0.22 7.70 -3.30
C VAL A 154 -1.34 8.67 -2.92
N ILE A 155 -1.05 9.69 -2.11
CA ILE A 155 -2.03 10.73 -1.76
C ILE A 155 -2.45 11.52 -3.02
N GLY A 156 -1.51 11.87 -3.89
CA GLY A 156 -1.79 12.54 -5.16
C GLY A 156 -2.75 11.73 -6.02
N HIS A 157 -2.52 10.42 -6.15
CA HIS A 157 -3.39 9.51 -6.89
C HIS A 157 -4.79 9.41 -6.22
N LEU A 158 -4.86 9.24 -4.90
CA LEU A 158 -6.11 9.20 -4.16
C LEU A 158 -6.95 10.47 -4.36
N ASN A 159 -6.32 11.65 -4.31
CA ASN A 159 -6.98 12.93 -4.55
C ASN A 159 -7.53 13.02 -5.98
N THR A 160 -6.81 12.49 -6.96
CA THR A 160 -7.26 12.42 -8.35
C THR A 160 -8.52 11.57 -8.48
N VAL A 161 -8.53 10.37 -7.91
CA VAL A 161 -9.69 9.47 -7.91
C VAL A 161 -10.88 10.12 -7.17
N ALA A 162 -10.64 10.75 -6.02
CA ALA A 162 -11.65 11.46 -5.25
C ALA A 162 -12.28 12.62 -6.05
N ALA A 163 -11.50 13.38 -6.80
CA ALA A 163 -12.00 14.45 -7.65
C ALA A 163 -12.92 13.94 -8.77
N LEU A 164 -12.57 12.79 -9.37
CA LEU A 164 -13.40 12.15 -10.38
C LEU A 164 -14.74 11.64 -9.82
N LEU A 165 -14.74 11.15 -8.59
CA LEU A 165 -15.94 10.68 -7.88
C LEU A 165 -16.94 11.81 -7.57
N GLN A 166 -16.50 13.07 -7.54
CA GLN A 166 -17.40 14.24 -7.36
C GLN A 166 -18.21 14.56 -8.62
N GLY A 167 -17.86 14.02 -9.77
CA GLY A 167 -18.55 14.23 -11.04
C GLY A 167 -19.72 13.28 -11.24
N SER A 168 -20.50 13.55 -12.30
CA SER A 168 -21.59 12.67 -12.75
C SER A 168 -21.00 11.48 -13.51
N VAL A 169 -20.75 10.38 -12.82
CA VAL A 169 -20.20 9.14 -13.37
C VAL A 169 -21.26 8.06 -13.36
N GLY A 170 -21.35 7.26 -14.45
CA GLY A 170 -22.27 6.12 -14.51
C GLY A 170 -21.99 5.12 -13.39
N LEU A 171 -23.03 4.46 -12.88
CA LEU A 171 -22.96 3.59 -11.69
C LEU A 171 -21.82 2.55 -11.76
N SER A 172 -21.63 1.89 -12.90
CA SER A 172 -20.58 0.88 -13.08
C SER A 172 -19.17 1.46 -12.94
N LEU A 173 -18.90 2.61 -13.59
CA LEU A 173 -17.59 3.29 -13.50
C LEU A 173 -17.38 3.90 -12.11
N ARG A 174 -18.45 4.37 -11.45
CA ARG A 174 -18.41 4.86 -10.09
C ARG A 174 -17.96 3.76 -9.12
N ARG A 175 -18.50 2.54 -9.24
CA ARG A 175 -18.09 1.41 -8.41
C ARG A 175 -16.62 1.07 -8.62
N GLN A 176 -16.14 1.04 -9.86
CA GLN A 176 -14.73 0.82 -10.15
C GLN A 176 -13.83 1.90 -9.55
N LEU A 177 -14.20 3.18 -9.69
CA LEU A 177 -13.47 4.28 -9.05
C LEU A 177 -13.48 4.17 -7.52
N CYS A 178 -14.56 3.69 -6.93
CA CYS A 178 -14.63 3.45 -5.48
C CYS A 178 -13.73 2.29 -5.06
N SER A 179 -13.62 1.18 -5.85
CA SER A 179 -12.63 0.13 -5.57
C SER A 179 -11.21 0.67 -5.62
N ILE A 180 -10.85 1.40 -6.68
CA ILE A 180 -9.53 2.07 -6.82
C ILE A 180 -9.25 3.00 -5.63
N ALA A 181 -10.24 3.80 -5.21
CA ALA A 181 -10.11 4.67 -4.04
C ALA A 181 -9.86 3.87 -2.76
N GLY A 182 -10.54 2.74 -2.60
CA GLY A 182 -10.40 1.83 -1.47
C GLY A 182 -9.01 1.21 -1.39
N GLU A 183 -8.51 0.66 -2.50
CA GLU A 183 -7.16 0.10 -2.62
C GLU A 183 -6.09 1.16 -2.32
N THR A 184 -6.19 2.32 -2.98
CA THR A 184 -5.25 3.44 -2.79
C THR A 184 -5.26 3.96 -1.34
N ALA A 185 -6.44 4.05 -0.71
CA ALA A 185 -6.56 4.45 0.69
C ALA A 185 -5.97 3.38 1.62
N GLY A 186 -6.14 2.09 1.30
CA GLY A 186 -5.50 1.00 2.00
C GLY A 186 -3.98 1.10 1.99
N LEU A 187 -3.39 1.34 0.82
CA LEU A 187 -1.95 1.56 0.66
C LEU A 187 -1.49 2.79 1.45
N ALA A 188 -2.20 3.93 1.36
CA ALA A 188 -1.90 5.13 2.15
C ALA A 188 -1.96 4.84 3.67
N GLY A 189 -2.90 4.00 4.09
CA GLY A 189 -3.04 3.56 5.48
C GLY A 189 -1.81 2.78 5.97
N TRP A 190 -1.30 1.84 5.18
CA TRP A 190 -0.08 1.11 5.50
C TRP A 190 1.15 1.99 5.52
N LEU A 191 1.32 2.87 4.52
CA LEU A 191 2.44 3.81 4.49
C LEU A 191 2.44 4.76 5.69
N ALA A 192 1.27 5.27 6.08
CA ALA A 192 1.13 6.11 7.27
C ALA A 192 1.43 5.32 8.56
N TRP A 193 1.03 4.03 8.61
CA TRP A 193 1.38 3.14 9.70
C TRP A 193 2.89 2.94 9.82
N ASP A 194 3.59 2.68 8.72
CA ASP A 194 5.04 2.52 8.68
C ASP A 194 5.78 3.81 9.08
N LEU A 195 5.16 4.97 8.87
CA LEU A 195 5.65 6.28 9.34
C LEU A 195 5.24 6.63 10.78
N GLU A 196 4.64 5.68 11.50
CA GLU A 196 4.14 5.83 12.87
C GLU A 196 3.00 6.85 13.04
N ASP A 197 2.43 7.37 11.95
CA ASP A 197 1.24 8.20 11.99
C ASP A 197 -0.03 7.34 12.12
N ARG A 198 -0.27 6.87 13.35
CA ARG A 198 -1.41 6.00 13.69
C ARG A 198 -2.77 6.67 13.43
N ARG A 199 -2.83 8.00 13.57
CA ARG A 199 -4.05 8.77 13.33
C ARG A 199 -4.39 8.80 11.85
N ALA A 200 -3.43 9.15 11.00
CA ALA A 200 -3.60 9.15 9.56
C ALA A 200 -3.90 7.74 9.04
N ALA A 201 -3.15 6.73 9.48
CA ALA A 201 -3.38 5.33 9.11
C ALA A 201 -4.83 4.89 9.37
N GLY A 202 -5.34 5.14 10.60
CA GLY A 202 -6.73 4.82 10.95
C GLY A 202 -7.76 5.62 10.13
N ALA A 203 -7.45 6.84 9.71
CA ALA A 203 -8.33 7.64 8.86
C ALA A 203 -8.37 7.07 7.43
N TYR A 204 -7.23 6.72 6.84
CA TYR A 204 -7.14 6.12 5.51
C TYR A 204 -7.85 4.76 5.44
N PHE A 205 -7.65 3.86 6.41
CA PHE A 205 -8.37 2.59 6.42
C PHE A 205 -9.88 2.77 6.52
N ARG A 206 -10.37 3.71 7.33
CA ARG A 206 -11.83 4.00 7.38
C ARG A 206 -12.35 4.49 6.04
N ALA A 207 -11.66 5.46 5.42
CA ALA A 207 -12.04 5.95 4.10
C ALA A 207 -12.03 4.84 3.04
N GLY A 208 -11.03 3.95 3.09
CA GLY A 208 -10.96 2.79 2.21
C GLY A 208 -12.12 1.81 2.42
N ILE A 209 -12.52 1.55 3.67
CA ILE A 209 -13.68 0.70 3.98
C ILE A 209 -14.97 1.31 3.44
N GLU A 210 -15.19 2.61 3.62
CA GLU A 210 -16.35 3.32 3.08
C GLU A 210 -16.36 3.25 1.54
N ALA A 211 -15.22 3.44 0.90
CA ALA A 211 -15.09 3.32 -0.56
C ALA A 211 -15.38 1.89 -1.05
N ALA A 212 -14.88 0.86 -0.38
CA ALA A 212 -15.16 -0.54 -0.70
C ALA A 212 -16.66 -0.89 -0.54
N GLN A 213 -17.34 -0.30 0.45
CA GLN A 213 -18.80 -0.45 0.62
C GLN A 213 -19.58 0.19 -0.53
N GLU A 214 -19.22 1.40 -0.94
CA GLU A 214 -19.81 2.09 -2.11
C GLU A 214 -19.57 1.31 -3.42
N ALA A 215 -18.43 0.67 -3.55
CA ALA A 215 -18.09 -0.20 -4.67
C ALA A 215 -18.85 -1.52 -4.68
N GLU A 216 -19.44 -1.93 -3.55
CA GLU A 216 -19.94 -3.28 -3.28
C GLU A 216 -18.83 -4.34 -3.38
N ASP A 217 -17.57 -3.93 -3.13
CA ASP A 217 -16.39 -4.79 -3.16
C ASP A 217 -16.16 -5.43 -1.78
N ARG A 218 -16.82 -6.56 -1.55
CA ARG A 218 -16.75 -7.29 -0.28
C ARG A 218 -15.35 -7.81 0.04
N PRO A 219 -14.58 -8.39 -0.91
CA PRO A 219 -13.21 -8.83 -0.66
C PRO A 219 -12.30 -7.70 -0.18
N LEU A 220 -12.33 -6.56 -0.87
CA LEU A 220 -11.55 -5.38 -0.50
C LEU A 220 -11.98 -4.85 0.88
N GLY A 221 -13.30 -4.77 1.14
CA GLY A 221 -13.82 -4.35 2.45
C GLY A 221 -13.32 -5.24 3.58
N ALA A 222 -13.37 -6.57 3.42
CA ALA A 222 -12.88 -7.53 4.40
C ALA A 222 -11.38 -7.37 4.65
N TYR A 223 -10.57 -7.20 3.60
CA TYR A 223 -9.14 -6.95 3.70
C TYR A 223 -8.85 -5.68 4.50
N LEU A 224 -9.51 -4.55 4.16
CA LEU A 224 -9.28 -3.27 4.82
C LEU A 224 -9.72 -3.26 6.29
N VAL A 225 -10.83 -3.94 6.62
CA VAL A 225 -11.25 -4.11 8.01
C VAL A 225 -10.22 -4.95 8.77
N GLY A 226 -9.76 -6.06 8.19
CA GLY A 226 -8.67 -6.87 8.76
C GLY A 226 -7.43 -6.04 9.03
N SER A 227 -6.97 -5.27 8.05
CA SER A 227 -5.83 -4.35 8.15
C SER A 227 -6.01 -3.31 9.25
N SER A 228 -7.18 -2.71 9.37
CA SER A 228 -7.49 -1.72 10.41
C SER A 228 -7.50 -2.33 11.83
N CYS A 229 -7.75 -3.62 11.97
CA CYS A 229 -7.76 -4.34 13.25
C CYS A 229 -6.35 -4.72 13.73
N VAL A 230 -5.38 -4.78 12.83
CA VAL A 230 -3.96 -5.02 13.20
C VAL A 230 -3.42 -3.87 14.04
N GLN A 231 -3.84 -2.63 13.76
CA GLN A 231 -3.40 -1.42 14.45
C GLN A 231 -3.67 -1.43 15.98
N PRO A 232 -4.89 -1.73 16.47
CA PRO A 232 -5.17 -1.80 17.91
C PRO A 232 -4.55 -3.01 18.58
N ALA A 233 -4.31 -4.11 17.85
CA ALA A 233 -3.76 -5.34 18.41
C ALA A 233 -2.37 -5.14 19.02
N TYR A 234 -1.62 -4.13 18.57
CA TYR A 234 -0.33 -3.75 19.14
C TYR A 234 -0.44 -2.80 20.34
N ARG A 235 -1.61 -2.22 20.62
CA ARG A 235 -1.78 -1.20 21.68
C ARG A 235 -2.92 -1.45 22.66
N GLU A 236 -3.93 -2.24 22.33
CA GLU A 236 -5.13 -2.42 23.14
C GLU A 236 -5.31 -3.84 23.67
N ARG A 237 -5.91 -3.92 24.85
CA ARG A 237 -6.26 -5.17 25.55
C ARG A 237 -7.06 -6.12 24.63
N PRO A 238 -6.90 -7.46 24.79
CA PRO A 238 -7.50 -8.51 23.95
C PRO A 238 -9.01 -8.37 23.66
N HIS A 239 -9.75 -7.74 24.56
CA HIS A 239 -11.20 -7.59 24.47
C HIS A 239 -11.70 -6.59 23.42
N ALA A 240 -10.90 -5.59 23.03
CA ALA A 240 -11.28 -4.64 21.98
C ALA A 240 -11.13 -5.26 20.57
N ARG A 241 -10.14 -6.13 20.40
CA ARG A 241 -9.91 -6.93 19.19
C ARG A 241 -11.08 -7.89 18.90
N LEU A 242 -11.56 -8.58 19.93
CA LEU A 242 -12.67 -9.54 19.80
C LEU A 242 -13.97 -8.87 19.35
N ARG A 243 -14.30 -7.68 19.84
CA ARG A 243 -15.51 -6.95 19.43
C ARG A 243 -15.49 -6.50 17.96
N ARG A 244 -14.33 -6.13 17.42
CA ARG A 244 -14.20 -5.75 15.99
C ARG A 244 -14.27 -6.98 15.09
N LEU A 245 -13.66 -8.09 15.48
CA LEU A 245 -13.74 -9.37 14.75
C LEU A 245 -15.14 -9.98 14.77
N GLN A 246 -15.89 -9.79 15.87
CA GLN A 246 -17.30 -10.20 15.95
C GLN A 246 -18.21 -9.40 15.02
N GLY A 247 -17.89 -8.11 14.76
CA GLY A 247 -18.56 -7.31 13.75
C GLY A 247 -18.38 -7.84 12.32
N LEU A 248 -17.24 -8.50 12.03
CA LEU A 248 -16.98 -9.13 10.73
C LEU A 248 -17.80 -10.42 10.52
N SER A 249 -18.07 -11.17 11.61
CA SER A 249 -18.86 -12.41 11.55
C SER A 249 -20.33 -12.14 11.20
N LEU A 250 -20.84 -10.93 11.44
CA LEU A 250 -22.23 -10.55 11.12
C LEU A 250 -22.39 -10.09 9.65
N ILE A 251 -21.30 -9.92 8.91
CA ILE A 251 -21.34 -9.55 7.47
C ILE A 251 -21.39 -10.82 6.58
N HIS A 252 -21.24 -12.01 7.17
CA HIS A 252 -21.20 -13.30 6.47
C HIS A 252 -22.48 -14.15 6.61
N ILE A 253 -23.61 -13.52 7.02
CA ILE A 253 -24.92 -14.19 7.03
C ILE A 253 -25.86 -13.46 6.07
#